data_09bea5c9a47e997d78ec178d3f2a68af
#
_entry.id   09bea5c9a47e997d78ec178d3f2a68af
#
_cell.length_a   1.000
_cell.length_b   1.000
_cell.length_c   1.000
_cell.angle_alpha   90.00
_cell.angle_beta   90.00
_cell.angle_gamma   90.00
#
_symmetry.space_group_name_H-M   'P 1'
#
loop_
_entity.id
_entity.type
_entity.pdbx_description
1 polymer ?
#
loop_
_entity_poly.entity_id
_entity_poly.type
_entity_poly.pdbx_seq_one_letter_code
_entity_poly.pdbx_strand_id
1 'polypeptide(L)'
;MRLFALLCFLFAVTNGSAQSDLLNRFERAGGKEKVALANQFLADYIVAENISEQAVSFSATAHPDTLRQQVYYWAAEYFYDKQQWAEAEKYALKALPLCKGRTDRSLESDCLNLLSITYIRLTNYEKAAIYAKRCNEIDLETGDADKISSSYNTLAAIYMSARLPKDAEKYILKAIEYSHKADNLQRRAILYGMASEVYHSLKDEKKSYEYAKNAYEIEKMLGRADKAFIREAQMASALIGLKRFDEAKKLLKKVIPAFRRNGNRQSLGISCNHLGEILLSEHQNDSAARYFDEALQIFILHKDLQNESLSRKGLYNALRESNPNLAMQHLERCNALKDSIYDSETGKLLSEYNAHYDNEQLQLDNERERAANRRNIIIAVFIVAIIALFTWFFIRRVRKKHRQHVEKLMVQIERLVQENQHEQEHPSEQANIREHQEQHEQPKLQQFETAQLEQQSETNVRFLAEVVKLVNEGLKECRLDVDTIASQLNMSTSTFRRRLYNTVGETPKTYISAIQMQKAAKLLQEYNDMSIADVAKACGFDEATNFSRAFKRFYGVTPSQFVKNKLS
;
A
#
# COMPACT_ATOMS: atom_id res chain seq x y z
N MET A 1 -24.42 22.60 -38.45
CA MET A 1 -25.79 22.39 -38.98
C MET A 1 -26.22 20.91 -38.98
N ARG A 2 -25.47 19.97 -39.52
CA ARG A 2 -25.87 18.53 -39.51
C ARG A 2 -25.94 17.91 -38.08
N LEU A 3 -25.05 18.31 -37.18
CA LEU A 3 -25.06 17.93 -35.76
C LEU A 3 -26.36 18.34 -35.06
N PHE A 4 -26.81 19.54 -35.36
CA PHE A 4 -28.00 20.16 -34.81
C PHE A 4 -29.29 19.47 -35.28
N ALA A 5 -29.38 19.19 -36.58
CA ALA A 5 -30.53 18.51 -37.14
C ALA A 5 -30.72 17.09 -36.57
N LEU A 6 -29.64 16.37 -36.31
CA LEU A 6 -29.69 15.01 -35.72
C LEU A 6 -30.05 15.04 -34.23
N LEU A 7 -29.49 15.97 -33.46
CA LEU A 7 -29.89 16.21 -32.08
C LEU A 7 -31.36 16.62 -31.97
N CYS A 8 -31.85 17.51 -32.83
CA CYS A 8 -33.27 17.88 -32.89
C CYS A 8 -34.19 16.72 -33.30
N PHE A 9 -33.76 15.84 -34.20
CA PHE A 9 -34.55 14.67 -34.62
C PHE A 9 -34.65 13.61 -33.51
N LEU A 10 -33.55 13.39 -32.75
CA LEU A 10 -33.54 12.54 -31.57
C LEU A 10 -34.41 13.08 -30.43
N PHE A 11 -34.50 14.43 -30.31
CA PHE A 11 -35.32 15.13 -29.32
C PHE A 11 -36.83 15.04 -29.61
N ALA A 12 -37.22 14.94 -30.85
CA ALA A 12 -38.64 14.87 -31.20
C ALA A 12 -39.34 13.55 -30.76
N VAL A 13 -38.54 12.55 -30.36
CA VAL A 13 -39.05 11.22 -29.99
C VAL A 13 -39.21 11.02 -28.47
N THR A 14 -38.61 11.92 -27.60
CA THR A 14 -38.67 11.74 -26.16
C THR A 14 -39.16 13.00 -25.42
N ASN A 15 -40.23 12.85 -24.68
CA ASN A 15 -40.93 13.89 -23.91
C ASN A 15 -40.07 14.57 -22.81
N GLY A 16 -40.11 15.90 -22.73
CA GLY A 16 -39.91 16.59 -21.46
C GLY A 16 -39.20 17.94 -21.50
N SER A 17 -39.62 18.87 -20.67
CA SER A 17 -39.10 20.23 -20.48
C SER A 17 -37.61 20.31 -20.05
N ALA A 18 -37.11 19.31 -19.34
CA ALA A 18 -35.73 19.23 -18.91
C ALA A 18 -34.72 19.00 -20.05
N GLN A 19 -35.14 18.27 -21.10
CA GLN A 19 -34.31 18.02 -22.27
C GLN A 19 -34.19 19.28 -23.15
N SER A 20 -35.25 20.09 -23.25
CA SER A 20 -35.20 21.36 -23.98
C SER A 20 -34.26 22.38 -23.31
N ASP A 21 -34.13 22.38 -21.99
CA ASP A 21 -33.21 23.24 -21.28
C ASP A 21 -31.73 22.82 -21.50
N LEU A 22 -31.44 21.53 -21.49
CA LEU A 22 -30.11 21.01 -21.77
C LEU A 22 -29.65 21.35 -23.21
N LEU A 23 -30.56 21.27 -24.18
CA LEU A 23 -30.29 21.66 -25.57
C LEU A 23 -30.02 23.15 -25.71
N ASN A 24 -30.85 23.99 -25.09
CA ASN A 24 -30.68 25.43 -25.12
C ASN A 24 -29.35 25.87 -24.47
N ARG A 25 -28.93 25.19 -23.41
CA ARG A 25 -27.61 25.38 -22.79
C ARG A 25 -26.48 24.92 -23.69
N PHE A 26 -26.61 23.77 -24.33
CA PHE A 26 -25.64 23.24 -25.30
C PHE A 26 -25.43 24.19 -26.48
N GLU A 27 -26.48 24.79 -27.01
CA GLU A 27 -26.38 25.75 -28.11
C GLU A 27 -25.60 27.02 -27.75
N ARG A 28 -25.78 27.49 -26.50
CA ARG A 28 -25.12 28.72 -25.97
C ARG A 28 -23.73 28.48 -25.45
N ALA A 29 -23.38 27.24 -25.11
CA ALA A 29 -22.10 26.89 -24.54
C ALA A 29 -20.97 26.87 -25.58
N GLY A 30 -19.75 27.17 -25.15
CA GLY A 30 -18.54 27.11 -25.95
C GLY A 30 -17.48 26.19 -25.33
N GLY A 31 -16.52 25.72 -26.14
CA GLY A 31 -15.34 25.00 -25.69
C GLY A 31 -15.61 23.79 -24.78
N LYS A 32 -15.01 23.79 -23.58
CA LYS A 32 -15.12 22.67 -22.62
C LYS A 32 -16.53 22.46 -22.08
N GLU A 33 -17.30 23.52 -21.90
CA GLU A 33 -18.68 23.43 -21.40
C GLU A 33 -19.60 22.74 -22.42
N LYS A 34 -19.42 23.04 -23.70
CA LYS A 34 -20.17 22.38 -24.78
C LYS A 34 -19.92 20.88 -24.83
N VAL A 35 -18.66 20.47 -24.61
CA VAL A 35 -18.29 19.04 -24.53
C VAL A 35 -18.92 18.39 -23.30
N ALA A 36 -18.90 19.06 -22.14
CA ALA A 36 -19.51 18.54 -20.91
C ALA A 36 -21.03 18.33 -21.05
N LEU A 37 -21.73 19.29 -21.65
CA LEU A 37 -23.18 19.20 -21.90
C LEU A 37 -23.52 18.12 -22.91
N ALA A 38 -22.70 17.96 -23.96
CA ALA A 38 -22.87 16.85 -24.93
C ALA A 38 -22.67 15.49 -24.25
N ASN A 39 -21.67 15.37 -23.37
CA ASN A 39 -21.42 14.16 -22.59
C ASN A 39 -22.60 13.84 -21.67
N GLN A 40 -23.11 14.83 -20.95
CA GLN A 40 -24.29 14.67 -20.09
C GLN A 40 -25.50 14.21 -20.89
N PHE A 41 -25.78 14.86 -22.01
CA PHE A 41 -26.88 14.48 -22.90
C PHE A 41 -26.78 13.04 -23.39
N LEU A 42 -25.57 12.62 -23.82
CA LEU A 42 -25.35 11.26 -24.32
C LEU A 42 -25.43 10.22 -23.18
N ALA A 43 -24.98 10.55 -21.97
CA ALA A 43 -25.14 9.70 -20.81
C ALA A 43 -26.61 9.48 -20.47
N ASP A 44 -27.41 10.55 -20.41
CA ASP A 44 -28.83 10.51 -20.13
C ASP A 44 -29.60 9.73 -21.24
N TYR A 45 -29.19 9.90 -22.47
CA TYR A 45 -29.79 9.20 -23.63
C TYR A 45 -29.44 7.69 -23.63
N ILE A 46 -28.22 7.32 -23.28
CA ILE A 46 -27.77 5.92 -23.21
C ILE A 46 -28.47 5.19 -22.07
N VAL A 47 -28.64 5.85 -20.92
CA VAL A 47 -29.36 5.31 -19.74
C VAL A 47 -30.86 5.17 -20.00
N ALA A 48 -31.46 5.99 -20.89
CA ALA A 48 -32.89 6.06 -21.18
C ALA A 48 -33.43 4.99 -22.15
N GLU A 49 -32.78 3.85 -22.36
CA GLU A 49 -33.26 2.65 -23.09
C GLU A 49 -33.03 2.56 -24.59
N ASN A 50 -32.52 3.57 -25.30
CA ASN A 50 -32.41 3.53 -26.78
C ASN A 50 -31.04 3.98 -27.28
N ILE A 51 -30.00 3.17 -27.11
CA ILE A 51 -28.84 3.32 -27.98
C ILE A 51 -29.23 2.81 -29.35
N SER A 52 -29.67 3.72 -30.22
CA SER A 52 -29.81 3.39 -31.64
C SER A 52 -28.39 3.26 -32.24
N GLU A 53 -28.21 2.34 -33.17
CA GLU A 53 -27.00 2.28 -34.02
C GLU A 53 -26.66 3.66 -34.61
N GLN A 54 -27.67 4.52 -34.77
CA GLN A 54 -27.56 5.90 -35.22
C GLN A 54 -26.79 6.81 -34.24
N ALA A 55 -27.00 6.70 -32.91
CA ALA A 55 -26.26 7.49 -31.95
C ALA A 55 -24.77 7.08 -31.91
N VAL A 56 -24.49 5.79 -32.05
CA VAL A 56 -23.13 5.27 -32.15
C VAL A 56 -22.49 5.62 -33.49
N SER A 57 -23.22 5.53 -34.61
CA SER A 57 -22.78 5.97 -35.94
C SER A 57 -22.50 7.47 -35.98
N PHE A 58 -23.33 8.26 -35.31
CA PHE A 58 -23.13 9.71 -35.14
C PHE A 58 -21.86 10.01 -34.36
N SER A 59 -21.59 9.30 -33.26
CA SER A 59 -20.37 9.49 -32.48
C SER A 59 -19.10 9.21 -33.30
N ALA A 60 -19.17 8.33 -34.30
CA ALA A 60 -18.04 8.04 -35.18
C ALA A 60 -17.63 9.23 -36.07
N THR A 61 -18.53 10.17 -36.31
CA THR A 61 -18.30 11.38 -37.12
C THR A 61 -18.13 12.65 -36.26
N ALA A 62 -18.35 12.57 -34.93
CA ALA A 62 -18.30 13.71 -34.06
C ALA A 62 -16.86 14.13 -33.76
N HIS A 63 -16.57 15.44 -33.85
CA HIS A 63 -15.37 16.10 -33.29
C HIS A 63 -15.80 16.91 -32.07
N PRO A 64 -15.04 16.90 -30.98
CA PRO A 64 -13.66 16.38 -30.76
C PRO A 64 -13.63 14.90 -30.37
N ASP A 65 -12.42 14.28 -30.48
CA ASP A 65 -12.17 12.87 -30.13
C ASP A 65 -12.54 12.51 -28.67
N THR A 66 -12.59 13.51 -27.77
CA THR A 66 -13.08 13.36 -26.39
C THR A 66 -14.54 12.91 -26.31
N LEU A 67 -15.40 13.47 -27.15
CA LEU A 67 -16.82 13.08 -27.20
C LEU A 67 -16.98 11.66 -27.76
N ARG A 68 -16.24 11.36 -28.83
CA ARG A 68 -16.29 10.06 -29.50
C ARG A 68 -15.86 8.93 -28.54
N GLN A 69 -14.74 9.11 -27.81
CA GLN A 69 -14.28 8.09 -26.87
C GLN A 69 -15.28 7.84 -25.73
N GLN A 70 -15.88 8.92 -25.20
CA GLN A 70 -16.85 8.81 -24.11
C GLN A 70 -18.12 8.08 -24.55
N VAL A 71 -18.62 8.35 -25.75
CA VAL A 71 -19.78 7.67 -26.30
C VAL A 71 -19.49 6.18 -26.53
N TYR A 72 -18.32 5.84 -27.05
CA TYR A 72 -17.95 4.43 -27.21
C TYR A 72 -17.82 3.71 -25.86
N TYR A 73 -17.29 4.38 -24.84
CA TYR A 73 -17.20 3.82 -23.50
C TYR A 73 -18.61 3.54 -22.93
N TRP A 74 -19.52 4.52 -22.97
CA TRP A 74 -20.88 4.34 -22.49
C TRP A 74 -21.66 3.29 -23.27
N ALA A 75 -21.47 3.22 -24.60
CA ALA A 75 -22.03 2.15 -25.40
C ALA A 75 -21.53 0.77 -24.92
N ALA A 76 -20.24 0.65 -24.60
CA ALA A 76 -19.68 -0.58 -24.08
C ALA A 76 -20.28 -0.95 -22.72
N GLU A 77 -20.43 0.01 -21.78
CA GLU A 77 -21.10 -0.20 -20.48
C GLU A 77 -22.55 -0.67 -20.66
N TYR A 78 -23.31 0.01 -21.53
CA TYR A 78 -24.69 -0.37 -21.81
C TYR A 78 -24.81 -1.81 -22.34
N PHE A 79 -24.00 -2.18 -23.34
CA PHE A 79 -24.02 -3.54 -23.87
C PHE A 79 -23.54 -4.58 -22.84
N TYR A 80 -22.61 -4.21 -21.95
CA TYR A 80 -22.21 -5.03 -20.82
C TYR A 80 -23.39 -5.29 -19.87
N ASP A 81 -24.14 -4.25 -19.49
CA ASP A 81 -25.31 -4.37 -18.62
C ASP A 81 -26.44 -5.19 -19.24
N LYS A 82 -26.61 -5.12 -20.57
CA LYS A 82 -27.55 -5.97 -21.33
C LYS A 82 -27.01 -7.39 -21.58
N GLN A 83 -25.86 -7.76 -21.04
CA GLN A 83 -25.19 -9.06 -21.20
C GLN A 83 -24.85 -9.39 -22.69
N GLN A 84 -24.65 -8.36 -23.49
CA GLN A 84 -24.22 -8.46 -24.90
C GLN A 84 -22.71 -8.29 -24.99
N TRP A 85 -21.98 -9.30 -24.50
CA TRP A 85 -20.53 -9.23 -24.24
C TRP A 85 -19.69 -8.90 -25.48
N ALA A 86 -20.06 -9.45 -26.65
CA ALA A 86 -19.36 -9.20 -27.91
C ALA A 86 -19.48 -7.73 -28.38
N GLU A 87 -20.66 -7.12 -28.22
CA GLU A 87 -20.84 -5.70 -28.51
C GLU A 87 -20.13 -4.81 -27.49
N ALA A 88 -20.14 -5.17 -26.19
CA ALA A 88 -19.40 -4.48 -25.18
C ALA A 88 -17.88 -4.47 -25.48
N GLU A 89 -17.31 -5.62 -25.86
CA GLU A 89 -15.93 -5.74 -26.33
C GLU A 89 -15.65 -4.81 -27.52
N LYS A 90 -16.47 -4.88 -28.54
CA LYS A 90 -16.33 -4.09 -29.77
C LYS A 90 -16.28 -2.58 -29.51
N TYR A 91 -17.18 -2.07 -28.65
CA TYR A 91 -17.23 -0.64 -28.39
C TYR A 91 -16.12 -0.20 -27.40
N ALA A 92 -15.76 -1.00 -26.42
CA ALA A 92 -14.63 -0.72 -25.56
C ALA A 92 -13.29 -0.69 -26.33
N LEU A 93 -13.11 -1.60 -27.30
CA LEU A 93 -11.95 -1.59 -28.21
C LEU A 93 -11.93 -0.38 -29.16
N LYS A 94 -13.08 0.22 -29.49
CA LYS A 94 -13.14 1.48 -30.25
C LYS A 94 -12.82 2.69 -29.38
N ALA A 95 -13.19 2.69 -28.08
CA ALA A 95 -12.88 3.77 -27.14
C ALA A 95 -11.40 3.84 -26.79
N LEU A 96 -10.77 2.69 -26.53
CA LEU A 96 -9.41 2.60 -25.98
C LEU A 96 -8.32 3.33 -26.80
N PRO A 97 -8.24 3.23 -28.15
CA PRO A 97 -7.24 3.96 -28.93
C PRO A 97 -7.37 5.48 -28.83
N LEU A 98 -8.60 5.99 -28.64
CA LEU A 98 -8.88 7.41 -28.54
C LEU A 98 -8.46 8.01 -27.17
N CYS A 99 -8.18 7.15 -26.19
CA CYS A 99 -7.69 7.55 -24.86
C CYS A 99 -6.16 7.79 -24.80
N LYS A 100 -5.42 7.28 -25.81
CA LYS A 100 -3.95 7.34 -25.80
C LYS A 100 -3.42 8.78 -25.92
N GLY A 101 -2.30 9.06 -25.23
CA GLY A 101 -1.59 10.33 -25.33
C GLY A 101 -2.23 11.49 -24.56
N ARG A 102 -3.19 11.23 -23.68
CA ARG A 102 -3.83 12.25 -22.84
C ARG A 102 -3.17 12.34 -21.48
N THR A 103 -3.19 13.54 -20.90
CA THR A 103 -2.72 13.78 -19.52
C THR A 103 -3.65 13.14 -18.50
N ASP A 104 -4.97 13.16 -18.72
CA ASP A 104 -5.95 12.45 -17.92
C ASP A 104 -6.17 11.04 -18.51
N ARG A 105 -5.65 10.05 -17.81
CA ARG A 105 -5.73 8.63 -18.18
C ARG A 105 -6.91 7.90 -17.52
N SER A 106 -7.80 8.63 -16.84
CA SER A 106 -8.92 8.04 -16.09
C SER A 106 -9.81 7.17 -16.98
N LEU A 107 -10.21 7.70 -18.15
CA LEU A 107 -11.07 6.95 -19.09
C LEU A 107 -10.33 5.79 -19.77
N GLU A 108 -9.00 5.89 -19.94
CA GLU A 108 -8.19 4.75 -20.40
C GLU A 108 -8.26 3.60 -19.40
N SER A 109 -8.09 3.89 -18.10
CA SER A 109 -8.23 2.92 -17.01
C SER A 109 -9.64 2.31 -16.99
N ASP A 110 -10.69 3.12 -17.09
CA ASP A 110 -12.08 2.67 -17.07
C ASP A 110 -12.39 1.74 -18.28
N CYS A 111 -11.91 2.09 -19.49
CA CYS A 111 -12.03 1.22 -20.67
C CYS A 111 -11.31 -0.13 -20.50
N LEU A 112 -10.10 -0.11 -19.93
CA LEU A 112 -9.32 -1.32 -19.69
C LEU A 112 -10.00 -2.21 -18.65
N ASN A 113 -10.55 -1.62 -17.58
CA ASN A 113 -11.31 -2.37 -16.59
C ASN A 113 -12.57 -3.00 -17.18
N LEU A 114 -13.32 -2.25 -18.00
CA LEU A 114 -14.52 -2.76 -18.68
C LEU A 114 -14.17 -3.91 -19.64
N LEU A 115 -13.09 -3.81 -20.41
CA LEU A 115 -12.58 -4.90 -21.22
C LEU A 115 -12.22 -6.13 -20.37
N SER A 116 -11.58 -5.92 -19.24
CA SER A 116 -11.19 -7.00 -18.34
C SER A 116 -12.39 -7.79 -17.84
N ILE A 117 -13.42 -7.09 -17.31
CA ILE A 117 -14.64 -7.75 -16.82
C ILE A 117 -15.46 -8.37 -17.96
N THR A 118 -15.43 -7.77 -19.16
CA THR A 118 -16.06 -8.34 -20.37
C THR A 118 -15.40 -9.64 -20.76
N TYR A 119 -14.06 -9.71 -20.78
CA TYR A 119 -13.34 -10.94 -21.10
C TYR A 119 -13.50 -12.03 -20.03
N ILE A 120 -13.74 -11.69 -18.75
CA ILE A 120 -14.17 -12.68 -17.75
C ILE A 120 -15.48 -13.35 -18.18
N ARG A 121 -16.46 -12.56 -18.68
CA ARG A 121 -17.75 -13.09 -19.17
C ARG A 121 -17.62 -13.93 -20.44
N LEU A 122 -16.64 -13.59 -21.27
CA LEU A 122 -16.27 -14.35 -22.47
C LEU A 122 -15.34 -15.53 -22.16
N THR A 123 -15.05 -15.81 -20.90
CA THR A 123 -14.13 -16.88 -20.42
C THR A 123 -12.70 -16.81 -20.97
N ASN A 124 -12.30 -15.65 -21.49
CA ASN A 124 -10.93 -15.41 -21.97
C ASN A 124 -10.10 -14.74 -20.85
N TYR A 125 -9.65 -15.54 -19.90
CA TYR A 125 -8.98 -15.04 -18.69
C TYR A 125 -7.59 -14.45 -18.97
N GLU A 126 -6.91 -14.91 -20.02
CA GLU A 126 -5.63 -14.34 -20.46
C GLU A 126 -5.79 -12.87 -20.89
N LYS A 127 -6.69 -12.58 -21.84
CA LYS A 127 -6.98 -11.21 -22.25
C LYS A 127 -7.51 -10.37 -21.09
N ALA A 128 -8.38 -10.95 -20.24
CA ALA A 128 -8.86 -10.27 -19.04
C ALA A 128 -7.70 -9.81 -18.16
N ALA A 129 -6.71 -10.68 -17.91
CA ALA A 129 -5.54 -10.35 -17.08
C ALA A 129 -4.63 -9.30 -17.75
N ILE A 130 -4.41 -9.37 -19.06
CA ILE A 130 -3.62 -8.37 -19.80
C ILE A 130 -4.22 -6.97 -19.61
N TYR A 131 -5.52 -6.82 -19.83
CA TYR A 131 -6.18 -5.52 -19.69
C TYR A 131 -6.26 -5.07 -18.23
N ALA A 132 -6.52 -5.98 -17.29
CA ALA A 132 -6.58 -5.65 -15.86
C ALA A 132 -5.23 -5.21 -15.31
N LYS A 133 -4.12 -5.84 -15.69
CA LYS A 133 -2.77 -5.45 -15.29
C LYS A 133 -2.43 -4.06 -15.82
N ARG A 134 -2.72 -3.81 -17.09
CA ARG A 134 -2.52 -2.48 -17.68
C ARG A 134 -3.38 -1.40 -17.02
N CYS A 135 -4.65 -1.73 -16.66
CA CYS A 135 -5.51 -0.85 -15.87
C CYS A 135 -4.86 -0.53 -14.52
N ASN A 136 -4.39 -1.56 -13.80
CA ASN A 136 -3.75 -1.40 -12.50
C ASN A 136 -2.44 -0.56 -12.57
N GLU A 137 -1.65 -0.71 -13.63
CA GLU A 137 -0.46 0.12 -13.87
C GLU A 137 -0.82 1.60 -13.96
N ILE A 138 -1.86 1.94 -14.75
CA ILE A 138 -2.35 3.33 -14.87
C ILE A 138 -2.85 3.85 -13.52
N ASP A 139 -3.63 3.05 -12.79
CA ASP A 139 -4.17 3.45 -11.50
C ASP A 139 -3.04 3.69 -10.47
N LEU A 140 -2.00 2.86 -10.48
CA LEU A 140 -0.81 3.04 -9.64
C LEU A 140 -0.04 4.33 -10.00
N GLU A 141 0.08 4.69 -11.29
CA GLU A 141 0.69 5.94 -11.74
C GLU A 141 -0.11 7.17 -11.28
N THR A 142 -1.44 7.09 -11.30
CA THR A 142 -2.32 8.19 -10.84
C THR A 142 -2.35 8.34 -9.33
N GLY A 143 -2.07 7.25 -8.59
CA GLY A 143 -2.06 7.23 -7.12
C GLY A 143 -3.46 7.26 -6.48
N ASP A 144 -4.54 7.12 -7.24
CA ASP A 144 -5.91 7.06 -6.72
C ASP A 144 -6.15 5.72 -6.01
N ALA A 145 -6.16 5.74 -4.69
CA ALA A 145 -6.28 4.54 -3.86
C ALA A 145 -7.58 3.76 -4.10
N ASP A 146 -8.71 4.42 -4.43
CA ASP A 146 -9.97 3.72 -4.71
C ASP A 146 -9.91 3.00 -6.06
N LYS A 147 -9.33 3.63 -7.10
CA LYS A 147 -9.11 3.00 -8.40
C LYS A 147 -8.12 1.85 -8.31
N ILE A 148 -6.99 2.02 -7.61
CA ILE A 148 -6.01 0.95 -7.37
C ILE A 148 -6.67 -0.24 -6.67
N SER A 149 -7.47 0.03 -5.65
CA SER A 149 -8.24 -1.00 -4.94
C SER A 149 -9.21 -1.74 -5.88
N SER A 150 -9.86 -1.01 -6.79
CA SER A 150 -10.79 -1.57 -7.78
C SER A 150 -10.08 -2.47 -8.79
N SER A 151 -8.96 -2.03 -9.37
CA SER A 151 -8.22 -2.79 -10.37
C SER A 151 -7.59 -4.06 -9.78
N TYR A 152 -7.08 -4.00 -8.54
CA TYR A 152 -6.66 -5.22 -7.83
C TYR A 152 -7.81 -6.20 -7.56
N ASN A 153 -9.02 -5.69 -7.24
CA ASN A 153 -10.20 -6.55 -7.11
C ASN A 153 -10.58 -7.24 -8.44
N THR A 154 -10.47 -6.52 -9.56
CA THR A 154 -10.70 -7.10 -10.88
C THR A 154 -9.70 -8.22 -11.19
N LEU A 155 -8.42 -8.03 -10.85
CA LEU A 155 -7.41 -9.09 -10.93
C LEU A 155 -7.79 -10.30 -10.06
N ALA A 156 -8.17 -10.08 -8.80
CA ALA A 156 -8.62 -11.18 -7.94
C ALA A 156 -9.81 -11.93 -8.53
N ALA A 157 -10.79 -11.23 -9.11
CA ALA A 157 -11.95 -11.85 -9.78
C ALA A 157 -11.55 -12.68 -10.99
N ILE A 158 -10.57 -12.24 -11.79
CA ILE A 158 -10.04 -13.01 -12.94
C ILE A 158 -9.43 -14.32 -12.47
N TYR A 159 -8.55 -14.26 -11.46
CA TYR A 159 -7.87 -15.46 -10.94
C TYR A 159 -8.84 -16.41 -10.23
N MET A 160 -9.87 -15.89 -9.56
CA MET A 160 -10.97 -16.71 -9.04
C MET A 160 -11.74 -17.42 -10.15
N SER A 161 -12.08 -16.70 -11.22
CA SER A 161 -12.79 -17.26 -12.37
C SER A 161 -11.96 -18.31 -13.10
N ALA A 162 -10.63 -18.12 -13.14
CA ALA A 162 -9.66 -19.07 -13.70
C ALA A 162 -9.30 -20.22 -12.73
N ARG A 163 -9.92 -20.29 -11.55
CA ARG A 163 -9.66 -21.31 -10.50
C ARG A 163 -8.25 -21.33 -9.93
N LEU A 164 -7.66 -20.16 -9.84
CA LEU A 164 -6.35 -19.91 -9.25
C LEU A 164 -6.50 -19.11 -7.93
N PRO A 165 -7.08 -19.69 -6.86
CA PRO A 165 -7.41 -18.97 -5.65
C PRO A 165 -6.19 -18.46 -4.88
N LYS A 166 -5.01 -19.06 -5.03
CA LYS A 166 -3.77 -18.58 -4.43
C LYS A 166 -3.32 -17.25 -5.05
N ASP A 167 -3.43 -17.12 -6.36
CA ASP A 167 -3.13 -15.85 -7.04
C ASP A 167 -4.19 -14.80 -6.73
N ALA A 168 -5.45 -15.20 -6.65
CA ALA A 168 -6.54 -14.33 -6.22
C ALA A 168 -6.33 -13.79 -4.80
N GLU A 169 -5.82 -14.61 -3.86
CA GLU A 169 -5.48 -14.17 -2.49
C GLU A 169 -4.46 -13.01 -2.52
N LYS A 170 -3.39 -13.14 -3.31
CA LYS A 170 -2.37 -12.10 -3.47
C LYS A 170 -2.99 -10.75 -3.85
N TYR A 171 -3.89 -10.75 -4.82
CA TYR A 171 -4.50 -9.51 -5.34
C TYR A 171 -5.60 -8.96 -4.43
N ILE A 172 -6.43 -9.83 -3.83
CA ILE A 172 -7.50 -9.34 -2.94
C ILE A 172 -6.94 -8.71 -1.66
N LEU A 173 -5.82 -9.20 -1.12
CA LEU A 173 -5.17 -8.60 0.02
C LEU A 173 -4.61 -7.20 -0.31
N LYS A 174 -4.02 -7.02 -1.50
CA LYS A 174 -3.60 -5.70 -1.98
C LYS A 174 -4.80 -4.76 -2.16
N ALA A 175 -5.90 -5.24 -2.75
CA ALA A 175 -7.12 -4.45 -2.89
C ALA A 175 -7.65 -3.95 -1.55
N ILE A 176 -7.65 -4.81 -0.53
CA ILE A 176 -8.06 -4.47 0.84
C ILE A 176 -7.14 -3.39 1.42
N GLU A 177 -5.82 -3.55 1.29
CA GLU A 177 -4.84 -2.56 1.77
C GLU A 177 -5.13 -1.16 1.19
N TYR A 178 -5.32 -1.05 -0.13
CA TYR A 178 -5.61 0.23 -0.76
C TYR A 178 -7.00 0.77 -0.41
N SER A 179 -7.99 -0.08 -0.14
CA SER A 179 -9.32 0.37 0.32
C SER A 179 -9.30 1.02 1.70
N HIS A 180 -8.32 0.66 2.55
CA HIS A 180 -8.09 1.35 3.81
C HIS A 180 -7.51 2.75 3.62
N LYS A 181 -6.64 2.93 2.61
CA LYS A 181 -6.07 4.23 2.26
C LYS A 181 -7.10 5.17 1.64
N ALA A 182 -8.05 4.62 0.86
CA ALA A 182 -9.14 5.36 0.23
C ALA A 182 -10.28 5.73 1.19
N ASP A 183 -10.32 5.17 2.40
CA ASP A 183 -11.41 5.28 3.37
C ASP A 183 -12.83 5.02 2.80
N ASN A 184 -12.92 4.10 1.83
CA ASN A 184 -14.15 3.73 1.16
C ASN A 184 -14.76 2.48 1.79
N LEU A 185 -15.69 2.66 2.75
CA LEU A 185 -16.37 1.56 3.43
C LEU A 185 -17.16 0.66 2.48
N GLN A 186 -17.81 1.25 1.48
CA GLN A 186 -18.59 0.49 0.50
C GLN A 186 -17.68 -0.44 -0.31
N ARG A 187 -16.54 0.06 -0.79
CA ARG A 187 -15.52 -0.72 -1.47
C ARG A 187 -15.02 -1.84 -0.57
N ARG A 188 -14.72 -1.52 0.68
CA ARG A 188 -14.22 -2.48 1.68
C ARG A 188 -15.16 -3.65 1.91
N ALA A 189 -16.47 -3.38 1.99
CA ALA A 189 -17.49 -4.45 2.10
C ALA A 189 -17.51 -5.39 0.88
N ILE A 190 -17.31 -4.84 -0.33
CA ILE A 190 -17.21 -5.64 -1.56
C ILE A 190 -15.98 -6.54 -1.52
N LEU A 191 -14.82 -5.97 -1.14
CA LEU A 191 -13.54 -6.69 -1.08
C LEU A 191 -13.53 -7.79 -0.01
N TYR A 192 -14.12 -7.51 1.14
CA TYR A 192 -14.27 -8.53 2.18
C TYR A 192 -15.19 -9.68 1.71
N GLY A 193 -16.25 -9.37 0.96
CA GLY A 193 -17.06 -10.40 0.32
C GLY A 193 -16.27 -11.25 -0.67
N MET A 194 -15.45 -10.65 -1.52
CA MET A 194 -14.55 -11.35 -2.44
C MET A 194 -13.49 -12.17 -1.68
N ALA A 195 -12.89 -11.61 -0.62
CA ALA A 195 -11.94 -12.33 0.21
C ALA A 195 -12.57 -13.56 0.87
N SER A 196 -13.82 -13.47 1.31
CA SER A 196 -14.57 -14.63 1.82
C SER A 196 -14.66 -15.75 0.77
N GLU A 197 -14.96 -15.43 -0.48
CA GLU A 197 -15.02 -16.42 -1.56
C GLU A 197 -13.65 -17.03 -1.89
N VAL A 198 -12.59 -16.20 -1.88
CA VAL A 198 -11.21 -16.66 -2.08
C VAL A 198 -10.82 -17.67 -0.99
N TYR A 199 -11.02 -17.31 0.28
CA TYR A 199 -10.67 -18.20 1.40
C TYR A 199 -11.54 -19.45 1.47
N HIS A 200 -12.82 -19.38 1.08
CA HIS A 200 -13.65 -20.55 0.89
C HIS A 200 -13.07 -21.51 -0.17
N SER A 201 -12.62 -20.96 -1.29
CA SER A 201 -11.97 -21.76 -2.36
C SER A 201 -10.63 -22.36 -1.92
N LEU A 202 -9.90 -21.68 -1.01
CA LEU A 202 -8.68 -22.17 -0.37
C LEU A 202 -8.92 -23.17 0.77
N LYS A 203 -10.21 -23.41 1.13
CA LYS A 203 -10.63 -24.25 2.26
C LYS A 203 -10.25 -23.70 3.63
N ASP A 204 -9.95 -22.41 3.72
CA ASP A 204 -9.82 -21.69 5.00
C ASP A 204 -11.16 -21.10 5.41
N GLU A 205 -12.06 -21.96 5.87
CA GLU A 205 -13.44 -21.60 6.20
C GLU A 205 -13.54 -20.64 7.40
N LYS A 206 -12.52 -20.63 8.27
CA LYS A 206 -12.48 -19.67 9.39
C LYS A 206 -12.30 -18.25 8.87
N LYS A 207 -11.29 -18.03 8.02
CA LYS A 207 -11.06 -16.71 7.40
C LYS A 207 -12.23 -16.33 6.48
N SER A 208 -12.78 -17.28 5.73
CA SER A 208 -13.96 -17.07 4.90
C SER A 208 -15.12 -16.50 5.73
N TYR A 209 -15.42 -17.12 6.88
CA TYR A 209 -16.46 -16.64 7.78
C TYR A 209 -16.15 -15.25 8.35
N GLU A 210 -14.93 -15.01 8.80
CA GLU A 210 -14.50 -13.73 9.35
C GLU A 210 -14.66 -12.58 8.34
N TYR A 211 -14.20 -12.78 7.11
CA TYR A 211 -14.34 -11.79 6.05
C TYR A 211 -15.81 -11.55 5.66
N ALA A 212 -16.62 -12.60 5.55
CA ALA A 212 -18.05 -12.46 5.28
C ALA A 212 -18.76 -11.68 6.40
N LYS A 213 -18.42 -11.96 7.67
CA LYS A 213 -18.95 -11.26 8.84
C LYS A 213 -18.55 -9.79 8.83
N ASN A 214 -17.29 -9.48 8.57
CA ASN A 214 -16.81 -8.09 8.48
C ASN A 214 -17.53 -7.33 7.35
N ALA A 215 -17.72 -7.97 6.19
CA ALA A 215 -18.53 -7.40 5.12
C ALA A 215 -19.97 -7.15 5.54
N TYR A 216 -20.59 -8.10 6.24
CA TYR A 216 -21.96 -7.99 6.75
C TYR A 216 -22.13 -6.80 7.70
N GLU A 217 -21.23 -6.62 8.65
CA GLU A 217 -21.30 -5.51 9.60
C GLU A 217 -21.21 -4.15 8.89
N ILE A 218 -20.35 -4.04 7.88
CA ILE A 218 -20.26 -2.81 7.08
C ILE A 218 -21.54 -2.57 6.27
N GLU A 219 -22.08 -3.61 5.59
CA GLU A 219 -23.32 -3.49 4.81
C GLU A 219 -24.50 -3.07 5.69
N LYS A 220 -24.57 -3.61 6.91
CA LYS A 220 -25.57 -3.26 7.92
C LYS A 220 -25.41 -1.81 8.38
N MET A 221 -24.20 -1.37 8.66
CA MET A 221 -23.89 0.01 9.05
C MET A 221 -24.28 1.00 7.94
N LEU A 222 -24.08 0.61 6.67
CA LEU A 222 -24.46 1.41 5.50
C LEU A 222 -25.97 1.34 5.16
N GLY A 223 -26.78 0.58 5.91
CA GLY A 223 -28.22 0.41 5.66
C GLY A 223 -28.55 -0.39 4.41
N ARG A 224 -27.61 -1.13 3.82
CA ARG A 224 -27.77 -1.85 2.54
C ARG A 224 -28.25 -3.28 2.77
N ALA A 225 -29.52 -3.43 3.16
CA ALA A 225 -30.10 -4.71 3.54
C ALA A 225 -29.94 -5.82 2.50
N ASP A 226 -30.13 -5.52 1.19
CA ASP A 226 -29.99 -6.51 0.12
C ASP A 226 -28.56 -7.04 -0.01
N LYS A 227 -27.56 -6.19 0.19
CA LYS A 227 -26.15 -6.59 0.21
C LYS A 227 -25.81 -7.37 1.47
N ALA A 228 -26.37 -6.98 2.63
CA ALA A 228 -26.21 -7.71 3.88
C ALA A 228 -26.72 -9.15 3.77
N PHE A 229 -27.83 -9.41 3.06
CA PHE A 229 -28.30 -10.78 2.81
C PHE A 229 -27.31 -11.61 1.99
N ILE A 230 -26.60 -11.00 1.02
CA ILE A 230 -25.54 -11.69 0.28
C ILE A 230 -24.42 -12.11 1.23
N ARG A 231 -24.02 -11.22 2.16
CA ARG A 231 -22.96 -11.54 3.15
C ARG A 231 -23.39 -12.63 4.12
N GLU A 232 -24.66 -12.62 4.54
CA GLU A 232 -25.22 -13.72 5.36
C GLU A 232 -25.21 -15.05 4.61
N ALA A 233 -25.46 -15.07 3.30
CA ALA A 233 -25.35 -16.27 2.48
C ALA A 233 -23.88 -16.75 2.38
N GLN A 234 -22.91 -15.83 2.26
CA GLN A 234 -21.47 -16.17 2.29
C GLN A 234 -21.06 -16.72 3.66
N MET A 235 -21.55 -16.13 4.77
CA MET A 235 -21.36 -16.68 6.12
C MET A 235 -21.92 -18.11 6.23
N ALA A 236 -23.11 -18.36 5.66
CA ALA A 236 -23.72 -19.69 5.67
C ALA A 236 -22.87 -20.70 4.88
N SER A 237 -22.29 -20.32 3.73
CA SER A 237 -21.37 -21.15 2.96
C SER A 237 -20.15 -21.56 3.80
N ALA A 238 -19.52 -20.60 4.46
CA ALA A 238 -18.36 -20.87 5.33
C ALA A 238 -18.74 -21.75 6.54
N LEU A 239 -19.93 -21.54 7.14
CA LEU A 239 -20.44 -22.37 8.23
C LEU A 239 -20.67 -23.84 7.81
N ILE A 240 -21.09 -24.08 6.57
CA ILE A 240 -21.20 -25.44 6.00
C ILE A 240 -19.82 -26.08 5.95
N GLY A 241 -18.81 -25.36 5.45
CA GLY A 241 -17.43 -25.84 5.45
C GLY A 241 -16.88 -26.14 6.84
N LEU A 242 -17.30 -25.35 7.86
CA LEU A 242 -16.98 -25.58 9.28
C LEU A 242 -17.85 -26.68 9.94
N LYS A 243 -18.78 -27.31 9.18
CA LYS A 243 -19.74 -28.30 9.67
C LYS A 243 -20.71 -27.77 10.75
N ARG A 244 -20.93 -26.46 10.80
CA ARG A 244 -21.88 -25.79 11.70
C ARG A 244 -23.25 -25.67 11.01
N PHE A 245 -23.85 -26.81 10.69
CA PHE A 245 -25.05 -26.90 9.82
C PHE A 245 -26.26 -26.18 10.35
N ASP A 246 -26.54 -26.22 11.68
CA ASP A 246 -27.69 -25.57 12.28
C ASP A 246 -27.66 -24.06 12.09
N GLU A 247 -26.48 -23.46 12.28
CA GLU A 247 -26.31 -22.02 12.11
C GLU A 247 -26.42 -21.62 10.65
N ALA A 248 -25.80 -22.39 9.74
CA ALA A 248 -25.92 -22.18 8.30
C ALA A 248 -27.38 -22.27 7.86
N LYS A 249 -28.10 -23.29 8.29
CA LYS A 249 -29.53 -23.51 8.00
C LYS A 249 -30.41 -22.34 8.46
N LYS A 250 -30.12 -21.78 9.63
CA LYS A 250 -30.82 -20.60 10.15
C LYS A 250 -30.63 -19.38 9.25
N LEU A 251 -29.41 -19.12 8.81
CA LEU A 251 -29.09 -18.02 7.88
C LEU A 251 -29.76 -18.23 6.51
N LEU A 252 -29.65 -19.44 5.95
CA LEU A 252 -30.24 -19.76 4.65
C LEU A 252 -31.76 -19.63 4.64
N LYS A 253 -32.45 -20.11 5.70
CA LYS A 253 -33.90 -19.93 5.87
C LYS A 253 -34.32 -18.45 5.94
N LYS A 254 -33.44 -17.55 6.40
CA LYS A 254 -33.67 -16.11 6.44
C LYS A 254 -33.44 -15.47 5.05
N VAL A 255 -32.37 -15.80 4.36
CA VAL A 255 -31.95 -15.09 3.13
C VAL A 255 -32.70 -15.57 1.88
N ILE A 256 -33.07 -16.86 1.78
CA ILE A 256 -33.78 -17.40 0.61
C ILE A 256 -35.08 -16.65 0.32
N PRO A 257 -36.01 -16.43 1.30
CA PRO A 257 -37.21 -15.62 1.06
C PRO A 257 -36.89 -14.17 0.66
N ALA A 258 -35.78 -13.58 1.18
CA ALA A 258 -35.36 -12.24 0.82
C ALA A 258 -34.92 -12.17 -0.64
N PHE A 259 -34.11 -13.12 -1.11
CA PHE A 259 -33.65 -13.20 -2.50
C PHE A 259 -34.82 -13.46 -3.49
N ARG A 260 -35.83 -14.22 -3.09
CA ARG A 260 -37.05 -14.38 -3.92
C ARG A 260 -37.78 -13.05 -4.09
N ARG A 261 -37.91 -12.25 -3.00
CA ARG A 261 -38.63 -10.96 -3.05
C ARG A 261 -37.89 -9.90 -3.84
N ASN A 262 -36.55 -9.79 -3.67
CA ASN A 262 -35.74 -8.76 -4.34
C ASN A 262 -35.23 -9.16 -5.74
N GLY A 263 -35.59 -10.38 -6.21
CA GLY A 263 -35.24 -10.86 -7.54
C GLY A 263 -33.78 -11.26 -7.73
N ASN A 264 -32.98 -11.39 -6.67
CA ASN A 264 -31.59 -11.84 -6.76
C ASN A 264 -31.50 -13.34 -7.03
N ARG A 265 -31.73 -13.73 -8.29
CA ARG A 265 -31.82 -15.14 -8.71
C ARG A 265 -30.53 -15.89 -8.48
N GLN A 266 -29.37 -15.30 -8.78
CA GLN A 266 -28.08 -15.97 -8.61
C GLN A 266 -27.82 -16.34 -7.14
N SER A 267 -27.94 -15.38 -6.21
CA SER A 267 -27.78 -15.67 -4.78
C SER A 267 -28.84 -16.64 -4.25
N LEU A 268 -30.05 -16.59 -4.80
CA LEU A 268 -31.11 -17.55 -4.50
C LEU A 268 -30.69 -18.97 -4.87
N GLY A 269 -30.25 -19.20 -6.11
CA GLY A 269 -29.83 -20.52 -6.57
C GLY A 269 -28.70 -21.11 -5.75
N ILE A 270 -27.64 -20.29 -5.46
CA ILE A 270 -26.52 -20.70 -4.61
C ILE A 270 -27.02 -21.08 -3.20
N SER A 271 -27.89 -20.25 -2.60
CA SER A 271 -28.42 -20.52 -1.27
C SER A 271 -29.32 -21.77 -1.24
N CYS A 272 -30.07 -22.03 -2.32
CA CYS A 272 -30.86 -23.26 -2.45
C CYS A 272 -29.96 -24.49 -2.56
N ASN A 273 -28.85 -24.44 -3.33
CA ASN A 273 -27.88 -25.54 -3.34
C ASN A 273 -27.32 -25.82 -1.95
N HIS A 274 -26.90 -24.80 -1.22
CA HIS A 274 -26.36 -24.95 0.14
C HIS A 274 -27.40 -25.53 1.12
N LEU A 275 -28.66 -25.08 1.05
CA LEU A 275 -29.71 -25.65 1.89
C LEU A 275 -30.03 -27.10 1.52
N GLY A 276 -30.00 -27.41 0.21
CA GLY A 276 -30.12 -28.76 -0.30
C GLY A 276 -29.04 -29.69 0.24
N GLU A 277 -27.79 -29.24 0.30
CA GLU A 277 -26.67 -30.01 0.87
C GLU A 277 -26.88 -30.31 2.37
N ILE A 278 -27.34 -29.33 3.15
CA ILE A 278 -27.64 -29.53 4.56
C ILE A 278 -28.78 -30.57 4.71
N LEU A 279 -29.87 -30.40 3.95
CA LEU A 279 -31.01 -31.32 4.00
C LEU A 279 -30.64 -32.74 3.60
N LEU A 280 -29.76 -32.93 2.62
CA LEU A 280 -29.18 -34.24 2.29
C LEU A 280 -28.44 -34.85 3.45
N SER A 281 -27.61 -34.06 4.16
CA SER A 281 -26.89 -34.55 5.33
C SER A 281 -27.82 -34.94 6.49
N GLU A 282 -29.03 -34.40 6.51
CA GLU A 282 -30.11 -34.74 7.46
C GLU A 282 -31.04 -35.87 6.95
N HIS A 283 -30.72 -36.51 5.82
CA HIS A 283 -31.54 -37.54 5.16
C HIS A 283 -32.94 -37.06 4.72
N GLN A 284 -33.11 -35.75 4.52
CA GLN A 284 -34.37 -35.15 4.01
C GLN A 284 -34.37 -35.04 2.49
N ASN A 285 -34.23 -36.20 1.80
CA ASN A 285 -33.95 -36.30 0.38
C ASN A 285 -34.99 -35.58 -0.50
N ASP A 286 -36.28 -35.70 -0.22
CA ASP A 286 -37.32 -35.04 -1.02
C ASP A 286 -37.28 -33.51 -0.90
N SER A 287 -37.00 -33.01 0.30
CA SER A 287 -36.84 -31.57 0.52
C SER A 287 -35.57 -31.05 -0.15
N ALA A 288 -34.48 -31.78 -0.09
CA ALA A 288 -33.23 -31.47 -0.76
C ALA A 288 -33.41 -31.40 -2.27
N ALA A 289 -34.08 -32.40 -2.88
CA ALA A 289 -34.37 -32.43 -4.30
C ALA A 289 -35.13 -31.18 -4.77
N ARG A 290 -36.13 -30.72 -4.02
CA ARG A 290 -36.88 -29.50 -4.36
C ARG A 290 -35.99 -28.25 -4.40
N TYR A 291 -35.05 -28.08 -3.45
CA TYR A 291 -34.15 -26.92 -3.46
C TYR A 291 -33.11 -27.02 -4.55
N PHE A 292 -32.58 -28.20 -4.82
CA PHE A 292 -31.65 -28.40 -5.94
C PHE A 292 -32.32 -28.18 -7.31
N ASP A 293 -33.60 -28.58 -7.46
CA ASP A 293 -34.33 -28.32 -8.70
C ASP A 293 -34.61 -26.83 -8.90
N GLU A 294 -35.03 -26.10 -7.86
CA GLU A 294 -35.18 -24.64 -7.93
C GLU A 294 -33.85 -23.97 -8.35
N ALA A 295 -32.72 -24.38 -7.76
CA ALA A 295 -31.41 -23.90 -8.10
C ALA A 295 -31.04 -24.23 -9.56
N LEU A 296 -31.31 -25.46 -10.01
CA LEU A 296 -31.05 -25.93 -11.37
C LEU A 296 -31.79 -25.08 -12.41
N GLN A 297 -33.08 -24.81 -12.21
CA GLN A 297 -33.87 -23.97 -13.15
C GLN A 297 -33.27 -22.57 -13.28
N ILE A 298 -32.81 -22.00 -12.17
CA ILE A 298 -32.13 -20.69 -12.17
C ILE A 298 -30.84 -20.74 -12.99
N PHE A 299 -29.98 -21.74 -12.77
CA PHE A 299 -28.67 -21.79 -13.40
C PHE A 299 -28.73 -22.17 -14.87
N ILE A 300 -29.69 -22.98 -15.30
CA ILE A 300 -29.98 -23.21 -16.71
C ILE A 300 -30.35 -21.89 -17.43
N LEU A 301 -31.25 -21.11 -16.81
CA LEU A 301 -31.70 -19.84 -17.41
C LEU A 301 -30.53 -18.84 -17.53
N HIS A 302 -29.64 -18.80 -16.55
CA HIS A 302 -28.48 -17.90 -16.51
C HIS A 302 -27.24 -18.46 -17.23
N LYS A 303 -27.32 -19.68 -17.79
CA LYS A 303 -26.20 -20.40 -18.43
C LYS A 303 -24.97 -20.53 -17.51
N ASP A 304 -25.20 -20.67 -16.21
CA ASP A 304 -24.14 -20.88 -15.22
C ASP A 304 -23.83 -22.39 -15.12
N LEU A 305 -22.96 -22.86 -16.02
CA LEU A 305 -22.63 -24.28 -16.17
C LEU A 305 -22.06 -24.89 -14.89
N GLN A 306 -21.32 -24.10 -14.11
CA GLN A 306 -20.71 -24.57 -12.86
C GLN A 306 -21.77 -24.85 -11.80
N ASN A 307 -22.62 -23.89 -11.51
CA ASN A 307 -23.68 -24.04 -10.52
C ASN A 307 -24.78 -25.00 -11.03
N GLU A 308 -25.03 -25.09 -12.35
CA GLU A 308 -25.83 -26.16 -12.95
C GLU A 308 -25.27 -27.54 -12.59
N SER A 309 -23.95 -27.74 -12.78
CA SER A 309 -23.30 -29.02 -12.46
C SER A 309 -23.44 -29.38 -10.98
N LEU A 310 -23.30 -28.39 -10.06
CA LEU A 310 -23.48 -28.62 -8.62
C LEU A 310 -24.91 -29.01 -8.27
N SER A 311 -25.91 -28.30 -8.82
CA SER A 311 -27.34 -28.62 -8.63
C SER A 311 -27.67 -30.02 -9.12
N ARG A 312 -27.18 -30.42 -10.31
CA ARG A 312 -27.36 -31.77 -10.86
C ARG A 312 -26.75 -32.85 -10.01
N LYS A 313 -25.54 -32.61 -9.45
CA LYS A 313 -24.91 -33.53 -8.50
C LYS A 313 -25.75 -33.68 -7.24
N GLY A 314 -26.30 -32.57 -6.73
CA GLY A 314 -27.22 -32.57 -5.60
C GLY A 314 -28.49 -33.41 -5.87
N LEU A 315 -29.12 -33.23 -7.04
CA LEU A 315 -30.27 -34.02 -7.49
C LEU A 315 -29.95 -35.49 -7.63
N TYR A 316 -28.81 -35.85 -8.22
CA TYR A 316 -28.37 -37.23 -8.28
C TYR A 316 -28.34 -37.84 -6.86
N ASN A 317 -27.70 -37.17 -5.92
CA ASN A 317 -27.59 -37.70 -4.53
C ASN A 317 -28.95 -37.81 -3.84
N ALA A 318 -29.87 -36.87 -4.09
CA ALA A 318 -31.18 -36.84 -3.48
C ALA A 318 -32.12 -37.91 -4.08
N LEU A 319 -32.02 -38.20 -5.36
CA LEU A 319 -32.97 -39.05 -6.09
C LEU A 319 -32.49 -40.47 -6.33
N ARG A 320 -31.23 -40.81 -6.04
CA ARG A 320 -30.64 -42.14 -6.39
C ARG A 320 -31.37 -43.33 -5.79
N GLU A 321 -32.02 -43.17 -4.66
CA GLU A 321 -32.80 -44.25 -4.00
C GLU A 321 -34.27 -44.24 -4.42
N SER A 322 -34.88 -43.04 -4.63
CA SER A 322 -36.30 -42.94 -4.95
C SER A 322 -36.57 -42.98 -6.46
N ASN A 323 -35.68 -42.46 -7.30
CA ASN A 323 -35.81 -42.44 -8.75
C ASN A 323 -34.42 -42.61 -9.44
N PRO A 324 -33.86 -43.82 -9.49
CA PRO A 324 -32.51 -44.08 -10.02
C PRO A 324 -32.32 -43.64 -11.49
N ASN A 325 -33.34 -43.79 -12.34
CA ASN A 325 -33.24 -43.41 -13.72
C ASN A 325 -33.06 -41.92 -13.92
N LEU A 326 -33.87 -41.10 -13.23
CA LEU A 326 -33.75 -39.64 -13.27
C LEU A 326 -32.42 -39.18 -12.62
N ALA A 327 -32.02 -39.82 -11.52
CA ALA A 327 -30.73 -39.53 -10.89
C ALA A 327 -29.57 -39.73 -11.87
N MET A 328 -29.58 -40.85 -12.62
CA MET A 328 -28.52 -41.14 -13.59
C MET A 328 -28.46 -40.07 -14.70
N GLN A 329 -29.59 -39.60 -15.24
CA GLN A 329 -29.64 -38.51 -16.23
C GLN A 329 -28.98 -37.23 -15.66
N HIS A 330 -29.22 -36.89 -14.40
CA HIS A 330 -28.56 -35.75 -13.77
C HIS A 330 -27.05 -35.96 -13.63
N LEU A 331 -26.58 -37.19 -13.31
CA LEU A 331 -25.15 -37.52 -13.21
C LEU A 331 -24.45 -37.42 -14.56
N GLU A 332 -25.04 -37.98 -15.61
CA GLU A 332 -24.51 -37.95 -16.98
C GLU A 332 -24.34 -36.47 -17.46
N ARG A 333 -25.37 -35.66 -17.26
CA ARG A 333 -25.28 -34.25 -17.61
C ARG A 333 -24.27 -33.49 -16.76
N CYS A 334 -24.18 -33.80 -15.45
CA CYS A 334 -23.18 -33.24 -14.56
C CYS A 334 -21.75 -33.53 -15.05
N ASN A 335 -21.48 -34.76 -15.51
CA ASN A 335 -20.17 -35.15 -16.03
C ASN A 335 -19.86 -34.44 -17.34
N ALA A 336 -20.80 -34.40 -18.29
CA ALA A 336 -20.66 -33.68 -19.56
C ALA A 336 -20.37 -32.17 -19.33
N LEU A 337 -21.02 -31.55 -18.33
CA LEU A 337 -20.73 -30.16 -17.96
C LEU A 337 -19.33 -29.99 -17.38
N LYS A 338 -18.88 -30.92 -16.54
CA LYS A 338 -17.52 -30.87 -15.99
C LYS A 338 -16.47 -30.93 -17.07
N ASP A 339 -16.61 -31.80 -18.04
CA ASP A 339 -15.66 -31.92 -19.16
C ASP A 339 -15.61 -30.59 -19.97
N SER A 340 -16.76 -29.96 -20.17
CA SER A 340 -16.84 -28.65 -20.83
C SER A 340 -16.26 -27.48 -19.99
N ILE A 341 -16.36 -27.55 -18.66
CA ILE A 341 -15.83 -26.54 -17.73
C ILE A 341 -14.33 -26.72 -17.48
N TYR A 342 -13.83 -27.97 -17.59
CA TYR A 342 -12.45 -28.36 -17.33
C TYR A 342 -11.56 -28.20 -18.57
N ASP A 343 -11.54 -27.01 -19.17
CA ASP A 343 -10.43 -26.65 -20.03
C ASP A 343 -9.25 -26.21 -19.15
N SER A 344 -8.45 -27.19 -18.69
CA SER A 344 -7.30 -26.99 -17.80
C SER A 344 -6.20 -26.15 -18.46
N GLU A 345 -6.26 -25.99 -19.76
CA GLU A 345 -5.29 -25.27 -20.56
C GLU A 345 -5.33 -23.75 -20.28
N THR A 346 -6.53 -23.19 -20.13
CA THR A 346 -6.71 -21.76 -19.85
C THR A 346 -6.13 -21.34 -18.49
N GLY A 347 -6.31 -22.16 -17.47
CA GLY A 347 -5.71 -21.92 -16.14
C GLY A 347 -4.18 -22.00 -16.17
N LYS A 348 -3.62 -22.95 -16.92
CA LYS A 348 -2.18 -23.12 -17.10
C LYS A 348 -1.58 -21.93 -17.85
N LEU A 349 -2.16 -21.53 -18.98
CA LEU A 349 -1.73 -20.36 -19.76
C LEU A 349 -1.75 -19.09 -18.92
N LEU A 350 -2.80 -18.88 -18.12
CA LEU A 350 -2.87 -17.72 -17.24
C LEU A 350 -1.80 -17.78 -16.14
N SER A 351 -1.51 -18.95 -15.58
CA SER A 351 -0.45 -19.12 -14.58
C SER A 351 0.94 -18.84 -15.17
N GLU A 352 1.21 -19.35 -16.38
CA GLU A 352 2.46 -19.08 -17.11
C GLU A 352 2.61 -17.59 -17.43
N TYR A 353 1.54 -16.95 -17.91
CA TYR A 353 1.52 -15.51 -18.16
C TYR A 353 1.79 -14.70 -16.87
N ASN A 354 1.20 -15.11 -15.75
CA ASN A 354 1.40 -14.44 -14.48
C ASN A 354 2.86 -14.56 -14.00
N ALA A 355 3.44 -15.75 -14.11
CA ALA A 355 4.85 -15.98 -13.75
C ALA A 355 5.81 -15.15 -14.62
N HIS A 356 5.53 -15.04 -15.92
CA HIS A 356 6.31 -14.19 -16.82
C HIS A 356 6.19 -12.71 -16.46
N TYR A 357 4.97 -12.22 -16.24
CA TYR A 357 4.71 -10.83 -15.86
C TYR A 357 5.35 -10.46 -14.51
N ASP A 358 5.21 -11.33 -13.49
CA ASP A 358 5.83 -11.09 -12.18
C ASP A 358 7.37 -11.04 -12.27
N ASN A 359 7.97 -11.88 -13.14
CA ASN A 359 9.41 -11.80 -13.41
C ASN A 359 9.82 -10.50 -14.11
N GLU A 360 9.05 -10.05 -15.09
CA GLU A 360 9.30 -8.79 -15.79
C GLU A 360 9.18 -7.59 -14.84
N GLN A 361 8.15 -7.55 -14.01
CA GLN A 361 7.98 -6.53 -12.97
C GLN A 361 9.13 -6.54 -11.97
N LEU A 362 9.57 -7.72 -11.53
CA LEU A 362 10.70 -7.84 -10.62
C LEU A 362 12.01 -7.32 -11.25
N GLN A 363 12.21 -7.56 -12.54
CA GLN A 363 13.37 -7.01 -13.27
C GLN A 363 13.29 -5.48 -13.35
N LEU A 364 12.13 -4.92 -13.68
CA LEU A 364 11.91 -3.47 -13.74
C LEU A 364 12.12 -2.81 -12.36
N ASP A 365 11.63 -3.42 -11.29
CA ASP A 365 11.80 -2.90 -9.93
C ASP A 365 13.28 -2.97 -9.51
N ASN A 366 13.99 -4.06 -9.81
CA ASN A 366 15.43 -4.17 -9.59
C ASN A 366 16.22 -3.11 -10.38
N GLU A 367 15.83 -2.81 -11.62
CA GLU A 367 16.45 -1.74 -12.42
C GLU A 367 16.18 -0.36 -11.83
N ARG A 368 14.95 -0.08 -11.36
CA ARG A 368 14.60 1.16 -10.65
C ARG A 368 15.39 1.32 -9.36
N GLU A 369 15.51 0.27 -8.55
CA GLU A 369 16.34 0.29 -7.34
C GLU A 369 17.80 0.54 -7.65
N ARG A 370 18.36 -0.13 -8.67
CA ARG A 370 19.75 0.11 -9.12
C ARG A 370 19.95 1.55 -9.59
N ALA A 371 18.98 2.11 -10.33
CA ALA A 371 19.01 3.51 -10.77
C ALA A 371 18.93 4.48 -9.58
N ALA A 372 18.05 4.21 -8.61
CA ALA A 372 17.95 5.00 -7.38
C ALA A 372 19.25 4.93 -6.55
N ASN A 373 19.82 3.75 -6.38
CA ASN A 373 21.09 3.56 -5.68
C ASN A 373 22.26 4.28 -6.38
N ARG A 374 22.36 4.20 -7.72
CA ARG A 374 23.36 4.98 -8.49
C ARG A 374 23.19 6.48 -8.25
N ARG A 375 21.97 6.99 -8.30
CA ARG A 375 21.67 8.40 -8.01
C ARG A 375 22.08 8.78 -6.60
N ASN A 376 21.80 7.97 -5.60
CA ASN A 376 22.15 8.22 -4.21
C ASN A 376 23.68 8.21 -4.00
N ILE A 377 24.41 7.31 -4.66
CA ILE A 377 25.87 7.28 -4.66
C ILE A 377 26.44 8.57 -5.28
N ILE A 378 25.90 9.01 -6.40
CA ILE A 378 26.33 10.27 -7.05
C ILE A 378 26.11 11.46 -6.09
N ILE A 379 24.96 11.55 -5.46
CA ILE A 379 24.65 12.60 -4.47
C ILE A 379 25.64 12.54 -3.30
N ALA A 380 25.93 11.34 -2.77
CA ALA A 380 26.90 11.17 -1.67
C ALA A 380 28.31 11.62 -2.07
N VAL A 381 28.75 11.27 -3.27
CA VAL A 381 30.05 11.73 -3.81
C VAL A 381 30.09 13.26 -3.93
N PHE A 382 29.01 13.88 -4.42
CA PHE A 382 28.92 15.34 -4.48
C PHE A 382 28.99 15.99 -3.09
N ILE A 383 28.31 15.44 -2.11
CA ILE A 383 28.35 15.93 -0.71
C ILE A 383 29.79 15.85 -0.15
N VAL A 384 30.46 14.70 -0.33
CA VAL A 384 31.86 14.51 0.09
C VAL A 384 32.79 15.52 -0.59
N ALA A 385 32.63 15.74 -1.90
CA ALA A 385 33.40 16.72 -2.65
C ALA A 385 33.19 18.16 -2.12
N ILE A 386 31.95 18.52 -1.79
CA ILE A 386 31.63 19.83 -1.21
C ILE A 386 32.30 19.99 0.16
N ILE A 387 32.22 18.96 1.01
CA ILE A 387 32.87 18.97 2.33
C ILE A 387 34.40 19.12 2.18
N ALA A 388 35.00 18.39 1.24
CA ALA A 388 36.43 18.47 0.96
C ALA A 388 36.83 19.87 0.47
N LEU A 389 36.03 20.50 -0.37
CA LEU A 389 36.26 21.89 -0.82
C LEU A 389 36.14 22.88 0.33
N PHE A 390 35.14 22.72 1.21
CA PHE A 390 34.96 23.57 2.37
C PHE A 390 36.13 23.43 3.36
N THR A 391 36.57 22.21 3.64
CA THR A 391 37.71 21.95 4.52
C THR A 391 39.00 22.50 3.95
N TRP A 392 39.24 22.34 2.60
CA TRP A 392 40.37 22.92 1.94
C TRP A 392 40.36 24.47 2.00
N PHE A 393 39.21 25.08 1.74
CA PHE A 393 39.05 26.53 1.84
C PHE A 393 39.28 27.04 3.25
N PHE A 394 38.78 26.34 4.27
CA PHE A 394 38.97 26.68 5.67
C PHE A 394 40.44 26.59 6.08
N ILE A 395 41.13 25.50 5.72
CA ILE A 395 42.57 25.32 5.97
C ILE A 395 43.35 26.44 5.28
N ARG A 396 43.03 26.76 4.04
CA ARG A 396 43.67 27.85 3.30
C ARG A 396 43.48 29.21 3.97
N ARG A 397 42.29 29.48 4.50
CA ARG A 397 41.95 30.70 5.25
C ARG A 397 42.73 30.79 6.56
N VAL A 398 42.81 29.69 7.32
CA VAL A 398 43.59 29.62 8.59
C VAL A 398 45.07 29.83 8.33
N ARG A 399 45.64 29.16 7.29
CA ARG A 399 47.04 29.35 6.90
C ARG A 399 47.36 30.80 6.50
N LYS A 400 46.44 31.46 5.77
CA LYS A 400 46.58 32.88 5.37
C LYS A 400 46.58 33.79 6.60
N LYS A 401 45.65 33.59 7.56
CA LYS A 401 45.61 34.33 8.83
C LYS A 401 46.87 34.11 9.66
N HIS A 402 47.36 32.85 9.73
CA HIS A 402 48.59 32.53 10.48
C HIS A 402 49.81 33.22 9.86
N ARG A 403 49.93 33.20 8.50
CA ARG A 403 50.99 33.90 7.78
C ARG A 403 50.99 35.42 8.06
N GLN A 404 49.82 36.05 8.01
CA GLN A 404 49.68 37.48 8.34
C GLN A 404 50.00 37.79 9.80
N HIS A 405 49.74 36.86 10.71
CA HIS A 405 50.09 37.03 12.12
C HIS A 405 51.62 36.91 12.35
N VAL A 406 52.24 35.95 11.73
CA VAL A 406 53.71 35.77 11.74
C VAL A 406 54.43 36.99 11.10
N GLU A 407 53.93 37.52 9.98
CA GLU A 407 54.48 38.74 9.38
C GLU A 407 54.38 39.96 10.30
N LYS A 408 53.23 40.13 11.02
CA LYS A 408 53.06 41.20 12.00
C LYS A 408 54.03 41.06 13.18
N LEU A 409 54.23 39.83 13.66
CA LEU A 409 55.18 39.53 14.75
C LEU A 409 56.62 39.80 14.29
N MET A 410 56.98 39.45 13.07
CA MET A 410 58.33 39.73 12.54
C MET A 410 58.61 41.24 12.43
N VAL A 411 57.63 42.02 11.99
CA VAL A 411 57.73 43.50 11.96
C VAL A 411 57.86 44.08 13.36
N GLN A 412 57.16 43.53 14.34
CA GLN A 412 57.30 43.95 15.75
C GLN A 412 58.69 43.61 16.33
N ILE A 413 59.19 42.40 16.04
CA ILE A 413 60.54 41.99 16.43
C ILE A 413 61.61 42.87 15.77
N GLU A 414 61.49 43.18 14.49
CA GLU A 414 62.42 44.08 13.81
C GLU A 414 62.42 45.49 14.44
N ARG A 415 61.25 46.03 14.81
CA ARG A 415 61.16 47.30 15.54
C ARG A 415 61.85 47.23 16.90
N LEU A 416 61.57 46.19 17.69
CA LEU A 416 62.22 46.03 19.00
C LEU A 416 63.73 45.84 18.91
N VAL A 417 64.23 45.18 17.86
CA VAL A 417 65.68 45.05 17.61
C VAL A 417 66.28 46.39 17.23
N GLN A 418 65.60 47.20 16.39
CA GLN A 418 66.06 48.56 16.06
C GLN A 418 66.03 49.49 17.26
N GLU A 419 65.00 49.44 18.11
CA GLU A 419 64.90 50.22 19.35
C GLU A 419 66.02 49.85 20.33
N ASN A 420 66.29 48.53 20.51
CA ASN A 420 67.43 48.06 21.34
C ASN A 420 68.82 48.43 20.79
N GLN A 421 68.97 48.50 19.47
CA GLN A 421 70.23 48.98 18.84
C GLN A 421 70.41 50.49 19.05
N HIS A 422 69.34 51.28 19.02
CA HIS A 422 69.34 52.70 19.28
C HIS A 422 69.63 53.02 20.76
N GLU A 423 69.12 52.18 21.72
CA GLU A 423 69.42 52.30 23.16
C GLU A 423 70.88 51.97 23.50
N GLN A 424 71.55 51.11 22.69
CA GLN A 424 72.98 50.80 22.90
C GLN A 424 73.94 51.85 22.37
N GLU A 425 73.52 52.73 21.43
CA GLU A 425 74.36 53.78 20.83
C GLU A 425 74.30 55.15 21.60
N HIS A 426 73.27 55.38 22.50
CA HIS A 426 73.17 56.63 23.27
C HIS A 426 72.69 56.39 24.72
N PRO A 427 73.57 56.12 25.66
CA PRO A 427 73.20 55.81 27.08
C PRO A 427 72.88 57.01 28.01
N SER A 428 72.80 58.26 27.54
CA SER A 428 72.84 59.41 28.47
C SER A 428 71.63 60.36 28.42
N GLU A 429 70.52 60.12 27.75
CA GLU A 429 69.39 61.08 27.66
C GLU A 429 67.97 60.58 28.13
N GLN A 430 67.84 59.37 28.65
CA GLN A 430 66.50 58.82 29.00
C GLN A 430 66.19 58.56 30.45
N ALA A 431 66.82 59.26 31.39
CA ALA A 431 66.42 59.17 32.80
C ALA A 431 65.20 59.99 33.24
N ASN A 432 64.61 60.84 32.34
CA ASN A 432 63.55 61.76 32.72
C ASN A 432 62.19 61.56 32.08
N ILE A 433 61.94 60.47 31.38
CA ILE A 433 60.64 60.25 30.67
C ILE A 433 59.84 59.05 31.26
N ARG A 434 60.31 58.40 32.29
CA ARG A 434 59.62 57.19 32.88
C ARG A 434 58.48 57.49 33.85
N GLU A 435 58.11 58.73 34.12
CA GLU A 435 57.00 59.02 35.06
C GLU A 435 55.65 59.46 34.50
N HIS A 436 55.44 59.40 33.17
CA HIS A 436 54.16 59.88 32.58
C HIS A 436 53.48 58.95 31.54
N GLN A 437 53.70 57.63 31.53
CA GLN A 437 52.97 56.70 30.64
C GLN A 437 52.49 55.40 31.32
N GLU A 438 51.82 55.55 32.47
CA GLU A 438 50.94 54.52 33.01
C GLU A 438 49.49 54.97 32.88
N GLN A 439 48.90 54.90 31.71
CA GLN A 439 47.43 54.89 31.49
C GLN A 439 47.12 54.64 30.01
N HIS A 440 47.07 53.37 29.61
CA HIS A 440 46.17 52.84 28.58
C HIS A 440 46.37 51.32 28.44
N GLU A 441 45.76 50.59 29.38
CA GLU A 441 45.53 49.16 29.22
C GLU A 441 44.11 48.94 28.65
N GLN A 442 44.02 48.33 27.52
CA GLN A 442 43.06 47.28 27.17
C GLN A 442 43.49 46.70 25.82
N PRO A 443 43.78 45.43 25.67
CA PRO A 443 42.79 44.37 25.54
C PRO A 443 43.22 43.00 26.15
N LYS A 444 42.78 42.71 27.34
CA LYS A 444 43.01 41.36 27.97
C LYS A 444 41.73 40.50 28.04
N LEU A 445 40.56 40.96 27.61
CA LEU A 445 39.29 40.24 27.82
C LEU A 445 39.08 39.07 26.82
N GLN A 446 39.52 39.16 25.58
CA GLN A 446 39.27 38.10 24.57
C GLN A 446 40.20 36.87 24.71
N GLN A 447 41.39 37.02 25.26
CA GLN A 447 42.29 35.87 25.48
C GLN A 447 41.89 35.05 26.74
N PHE A 448 41.26 35.70 27.74
CA PHE A 448 40.77 35.00 28.94
C PHE A 448 39.51 34.15 28.66
N GLU A 449 38.59 34.61 27.79
CA GLU A 449 37.39 33.86 27.43
C GLU A 449 37.70 32.63 26.55
N THR A 450 38.63 32.71 25.61
CA THR A 450 39.06 31.54 24.80
C THR A 450 39.80 30.52 25.62
N ALA A 451 40.68 30.91 26.53
CA ALA A 451 41.38 29.99 27.41
C ALA A 451 40.44 29.33 28.45
N GLN A 452 39.42 30.04 28.94
CA GLN A 452 38.39 29.46 29.82
C GLN A 452 37.49 28.46 29.05
N LEU A 453 37.12 28.73 27.79
CA LEU A 453 36.33 27.85 26.97
C LEU A 453 37.10 26.56 26.59
N GLU A 454 38.39 26.64 26.28
CA GLU A 454 39.25 25.48 26.05
C GLU A 454 39.45 24.65 27.32
N GLN A 455 39.69 25.27 28.46
CA GLN A 455 39.86 24.59 29.73
C GLN A 455 38.56 23.94 30.23
N GLN A 456 37.39 24.55 29.92
CA GLN A 456 36.08 24.00 30.22
C GLN A 456 35.74 22.82 29.28
N SER A 457 36.19 22.86 28.03
CA SER A 457 36.07 21.78 27.05
C SER A 457 36.88 20.55 27.46
N GLU A 458 38.17 20.72 27.83
CA GLU A 458 39.03 19.63 28.34
C GLU A 458 38.46 19.00 29.61
N THR A 459 37.93 19.82 30.53
CA THR A 459 37.36 19.35 31.79
C THR A 459 36.09 18.52 31.56
N ASN A 460 35.28 18.87 30.56
CA ASN A 460 34.09 18.12 30.19
C ASN A 460 34.45 16.80 29.48
N VAL A 461 35.45 16.79 28.61
CA VAL A 461 35.94 15.57 27.94
C VAL A 461 36.50 14.58 28.96
N ARG A 462 37.32 15.04 29.95
CA ARG A 462 37.82 14.19 31.02
C ARG A 462 36.69 13.62 31.87
N PHE A 463 35.70 14.44 32.23
CA PHE A 463 34.52 14.01 32.99
C PHE A 463 33.73 12.91 32.24
N LEU A 464 33.46 13.07 30.93
CA LEU A 464 32.76 12.06 30.13
C LEU A 464 33.55 10.76 30.00
N ALA A 465 34.89 10.85 29.82
CA ALA A 465 35.76 9.68 29.76
C ALA A 465 35.73 8.88 31.07
N GLU A 466 35.69 9.58 32.20
CA GLU A 466 35.60 8.95 33.53
C GLU A 466 34.22 8.32 33.76
N VAL A 467 33.13 8.97 33.34
CA VAL A 467 31.78 8.39 33.36
C VAL A 467 31.70 7.12 32.52
N VAL A 468 32.21 7.14 31.27
CA VAL A 468 32.25 5.96 30.38
C VAL A 468 33.05 4.82 30.97
N LYS A 469 34.19 5.12 31.62
CA LYS A 469 35.04 4.15 32.32
C LYS A 469 34.26 3.48 33.44
N LEU A 470 33.66 4.25 34.34
CA LEU A 470 32.88 3.74 35.47
C LEU A 470 31.65 2.94 35.05
N VAL A 471 30.95 3.36 33.97
CA VAL A 471 29.86 2.58 33.39
C VAL A 471 30.36 1.23 32.87
N ASN A 472 31.50 1.20 32.16
CA ASN A 472 32.08 -0.05 31.67
C ASN A 472 32.58 -0.99 32.78
N GLU A 473 33.09 -0.45 33.86
CA GLU A 473 33.48 -1.21 35.08
C GLU A 473 32.23 -1.76 35.78
N GLY A 474 31.23 -0.95 36.03
CA GLY A 474 29.95 -1.36 36.63
C GLY A 474 29.18 -2.41 35.81
N LEU A 475 29.35 -2.42 34.49
CA LEU A 475 28.80 -3.46 33.61
C LEU A 475 29.43 -4.84 33.86
N LYS A 476 30.69 -4.90 34.31
CA LYS A 476 31.36 -6.17 34.62
C LYS A 476 30.89 -6.74 35.97
N GLU A 477 30.47 -5.88 36.89
CA GLU A 477 30.07 -6.24 38.25
C GLU A 477 28.56 -6.38 38.45
N CYS A 478 27.75 -6.19 37.35
CA CYS A 478 26.28 -6.17 37.39
C CYS A 478 25.70 -5.16 38.39
N ARG A 479 26.40 -4.07 38.68
CA ARG A 479 26.02 -3.00 39.63
C ARG A 479 26.06 -1.64 38.93
N LEU A 480 25.04 -1.37 38.12
CA LEU A 480 24.92 -0.11 37.40
C LEU A 480 23.78 0.72 38.00
N ASP A 481 24.16 1.56 38.98
CA ASP A 481 23.25 2.54 39.57
C ASP A 481 23.84 3.96 39.45
N VAL A 482 22.95 4.91 39.15
CA VAL A 482 23.30 6.33 38.96
C VAL A 482 23.92 6.92 40.22
N ASP A 483 23.48 6.49 41.40
CA ASP A 483 23.96 6.98 42.69
C ASP A 483 25.36 6.46 42.96
N THR A 484 25.66 5.23 42.59
CA THR A 484 26.99 4.63 42.70
C THR A 484 28.01 5.35 41.82
N ILE A 485 27.64 5.63 40.54
CA ILE A 485 28.51 6.37 39.61
C ILE A 485 28.76 7.80 40.13
N ALA A 486 27.73 8.49 40.61
CA ALA A 486 27.88 9.82 41.19
C ALA A 486 28.83 9.83 42.42
N SER A 487 28.68 8.83 43.29
CA SER A 487 29.54 8.67 44.48
C SER A 487 31.00 8.42 44.08
N GLN A 488 31.28 7.57 43.10
CA GLN A 488 32.64 7.29 42.60
C GLN A 488 33.31 8.52 41.96
N LEU A 489 32.47 9.43 41.40
CA LEU A 489 32.92 10.73 40.89
C LEU A 489 33.02 11.82 41.97
N ASN A 490 32.87 11.47 43.27
CA ASN A 490 32.82 12.41 44.39
C ASN A 490 31.78 13.53 44.21
N MET A 491 30.62 13.19 43.67
CA MET A 491 29.53 14.14 43.40
C MET A 491 28.21 13.67 44.03
N SER A 492 27.35 14.64 44.39
CA SER A 492 25.95 14.27 44.69
C SER A 492 25.23 13.85 43.40
N THR A 493 24.25 12.96 43.51
CA THR A 493 23.43 12.50 42.37
C THR A 493 22.80 13.67 41.62
N SER A 494 22.36 14.72 42.30
CA SER A 494 21.80 15.91 41.69
C SER A 494 22.83 16.70 40.87
N THR A 495 24.05 16.83 41.40
CA THR A 495 25.18 17.50 40.72
C THR A 495 25.61 16.72 39.50
N PHE A 496 25.70 15.38 39.61
CA PHE A 496 26.02 14.49 38.51
C PHE A 496 24.96 14.59 37.39
N ARG A 497 23.65 14.52 37.71
CA ARG A 497 22.54 14.67 36.74
C ARG A 497 22.61 15.99 35.99
N ARG A 498 22.82 17.10 36.73
CA ARG A 498 22.90 18.44 36.11
C ARG A 498 24.16 18.58 35.25
N ARG A 499 25.31 18.11 35.70
CA ARG A 499 26.55 18.20 34.93
C ARG A 499 26.53 17.37 33.68
N LEU A 500 26.03 16.12 33.77
CA LEU A 500 25.89 15.26 32.58
C LEU A 500 24.90 15.86 31.56
N TYR A 501 23.74 16.34 32.02
CA TYR A 501 22.76 16.99 31.14
C TYR A 501 23.35 18.23 30.47
N ASN A 502 24.07 19.06 31.19
CA ASN A 502 24.71 20.26 30.60
C ASN A 502 25.82 19.91 29.59
N THR A 503 26.43 18.72 29.72
CA THR A 503 27.54 18.31 28.86
C THR A 503 27.06 17.57 27.59
N VAL A 504 26.06 16.69 27.71
CA VAL A 504 25.61 15.82 26.59
C VAL A 504 24.15 15.99 26.20
N GLY A 505 23.37 16.81 26.93
CA GLY A 505 21.96 17.04 26.65
C GLY A 505 21.02 15.89 27.06
N GLU A 506 21.52 14.85 27.73
CA GLU A 506 20.77 13.63 28.06
C GLU A 506 20.73 13.34 29.55
N THR A 507 19.70 12.58 29.98
CA THR A 507 19.64 12.12 31.39
C THR A 507 20.66 10.98 31.62
N PRO A 508 21.18 10.79 32.87
CA PRO A 508 22.11 9.69 33.16
C PRO A 508 21.58 8.32 32.74
N LYS A 509 20.29 8.06 32.95
CA LYS A 509 19.67 6.78 32.59
C LYS A 509 19.70 6.55 31.09
N THR A 510 19.41 7.58 30.30
CA THR A 510 19.44 7.52 28.82
C THR A 510 20.87 7.31 28.32
N TYR A 511 21.81 8.07 28.86
CA TYR A 511 23.23 8.00 28.48
C TYR A 511 23.86 6.65 28.80
N ILE A 512 23.62 6.10 30.01
CA ILE A 512 24.07 4.76 30.41
C ILE A 512 23.46 3.69 29.49
N SER A 513 22.16 3.80 29.22
CA SER A 513 21.48 2.86 28.29
C SER A 513 22.09 2.90 26.90
N ALA A 514 22.49 4.07 26.40
CA ALA A 514 23.17 4.18 25.11
C ALA A 514 24.51 3.45 25.10
N ILE A 515 25.31 3.59 26.14
CA ILE A 515 26.60 2.86 26.29
C ILE A 515 26.38 1.35 26.36
N GLN A 516 25.35 0.89 27.10
CA GLN A 516 24.97 -0.53 27.16
C GLN A 516 24.63 -1.08 25.79
N MET A 517 23.83 -0.34 25.00
CA MET A 517 23.41 -0.76 23.66
C MET A 517 24.57 -0.76 22.65
N GLN A 518 25.46 0.23 22.73
CA GLN A 518 26.68 0.27 21.90
C GLN A 518 27.60 -0.92 22.18
N LYS A 519 27.82 -1.24 23.47
CA LYS A 519 28.58 -2.43 23.87
C LYS A 519 27.94 -3.72 23.38
N ALA A 520 26.60 -3.82 23.49
CA ALA A 520 25.86 -4.98 23.02
C ALA A 520 26.00 -5.17 21.50
N ALA A 521 25.86 -4.10 20.72
CA ALA A 521 26.04 -4.13 19.28
C ALA A 521 27.46 -4.58 18.91
N LYS A 522 28.48 -4.08 19.63
CA LYS A 522 29.88 -4.48 19.43
C LYS A 522 30.08 -5.97 19.72
N LEU A 523 29.58 -6.49 20.85
CA LEU A 523 29.69 -7.91 21.18
C LEU A 523 28.97 -8.80 20.17
N LEU A 524 27.78 -8.43 19.70
CA LEU A 524 27.04 -9.14 18.65
C LEU A 524 27.74 -9.10 17.29
N GLN A 525 28.62 -8.11 17.08
CA GLN A 525 29.40 -7.97 15.84
C GLN A 525 30.72 -8.74 15.89
N GLU A 526 31.40 -8.77 17.03
CA GLU A 526 32.74 -9.33 17.16
C GLU A 526 32.74 -10.83 17.52
N TYR A 527 31.74 -11.29 18.28
CA TYR A 527 31.70 -12.66 18.83
C TYR A 527 30.45 -13.40 18.32
N ASN A 528 30.60 -14.13 17.22
CA ASN A 528 29.51 -14.89 16.60
C ASN A 528 28.99 -16.08 17.44
N ASP A 529 29.78 -16.54 18.43
CA ASP A 529 29.49 -17.71 19.27
C ASP A 529 28.81 -17.36 20.61
N MET A 530 28.67 -16.08 20.96
CA MET A 530 28.00 -15.68 22.18
C MET A 530 26.48 -15.79 22.04
N SER A 531 25.83 -16.44 23.01
CA SER A 531 24.38 -16.45 23.06
C SER A 531 23.83 -15.05 23.39
N ILE A 532 22.61 -14.76 22.93
CA ILE A 532 21.94 -13.48 23.25
C ILE A 532 21.80 -13.27 24.77
N ALA A 533 21.67 -14.37 25.53
CA ALA A 533 21.62 -14.33 26.99
C ALA A 533 22.96 -13.92 27.60
N ASP A 534 24.07 -14.39 27.05
CA ASP A 534 25.41 -14.02 27.52
C ASP A 534 25.73 -12.54 27.19
N VAL A 535 25.34 -12.09 26.00
CA VAL A 535 25.48 -10.69 25.62
C VAL A 535 24.61 -9.80 26.52
N ALA A 536 23.39 -10.19 26.85
CA ALA A 536 22.53 -9.47 27.78
C ALA A 536 23.21 -9.32 29.16
N LYS A 537 23.75 -10.42 29.70
CA LYS A 537 24.45 -10.44 30.96
C LYS A 537 25.72 -9.58 30.93
N ALA A 538 26.53 -9.68 29.87
CA ALA A 538 27.72 -8.84 29.67
C ALA A 538 27.43 -7.33 29.56
N CYS A 539 26.18 -6.97 29.22
CA CYS A 539 25.70 -5.60 29.15
C CYS A 539 24.87 -5.17 30.38
N GLY A 540 24.88 -5.97 31.47
CA GLY A 540 24.27 -5.63 32.76
C GLY A 540 22.75 -5.80 32.78
N PHE A 541 22.19 -6.76 32.00
CA PHE A 541 20.77 -7.13 32.05
C PHE A 541 20.60 -8.49 32.71
N ASP A 542 19.74 -8.56 33.71
CA ASP A 542 19.44 -9.81 34.43
C ASP A 542 18.64 -10.79 33.55
N GLU A 543 17.83 -10.27 32.60
CA GLU A 543 17.00 -11.07 31.73
C GLU A 543 17.20 -10.72 30.23
N ALA A 544 17.38 -11.75 29.40
CA ALA A 544 17.50 -11.61 27.95
C ALA A 544 16.26 -10.98 27.28
N THR A 545 15.08 -11.14 27.89
CA THR A 545 13.82 -10.54 27.43
C THR A 545 13.81 -9.03 27.56
N ASN A 546 14.29 -8.52 28.70
CA ASN A 546 14.40 -7.08 28.98
C ASN A 546 15.46 -6.44 28.07
N PHE A 547 16.59 -7.12 27.91
CA PHE A 547 17.63 -6.73 26.96
C PHE A 547 17.09 -6.64 25.52
N SER A 548 16.42 -7.69 25.03
CA SER A 548 15.90 -7.75 23.65
C SER A 548 14.89 -6.63 23.37
N ARG A 549 14.06 -6.27 24.35
CA ARG A 549 13.14 -5.13 24.25
C ARG A 549 13.88 -3.79 24.19
N ALA A 550 14.89 -3.60 25.04
CA ALA A 550 15.71 -2.39 25.07
C ALA A 550 16.50 -2.23 23.76
N PHE A 551 17.12 -3.30 23.29
CA PHE A 551 17.88 -3.33 22.04
C PHE A 551 17.01 -3.01 20.83
N LYS A 552 15.81 -3.64 20.73
CA LYS A 552 14.86 -3.34 19.66
C LYS A 552 14.37 -1.89 19.68
N ARG A 553 14.17 -1.31 20.87
CA ARG A 553 13.77 0.10 21.00
C ARG A 553 14.89 1.05 20.55
N PHE A 554 16.15 0.68 20.74
CA PHE A 554 17.31 1.52 20.41
C PHE A 554 17.71 1.40 18.92
N TYR A 555 17.78 0.17 18.40
CA TYR A 555 18.22 -0.13 17.01
C TYR A 555 17.10 -0.43 16.02
N GLY A 556 15.83 -0.48 16.44
CA GLY A 556 14.69 -0.80 15.60
C GLY A 556 14.50 -2.28 15.27
N VAL A 557 15.52 -3.12 15.53
CA VAL A 557 15.54 -4.56 15.24
C VAL A 557 15.90 -5.36 16.48
N THR A 558 15.49 -6.64 16.54
CA THR A 558 15.89 -7.52 17.65
C THR A 558 17.37 -7.91 17.56
N PRO A 559 18.03 -8.28 18.68
CA PRO A 559 19.42 -8.76 18.65
C PRO A 559 19.64 -9.90 17.63
N SER A 560 18.71 -10.86 17.56
CA SER A 560 18.77 -11.98 16.60
C SER A 560 18.66 -11.51 15.14
N GLN A 561 17.83 -10.51 14.87
CA GLN A 561 17.71 -9.90 13.54
C GLN A 561 18.96 -9.08 13.19
N PHE A 562 19.54 -8.40 14.18
CA PHE A 562 20.76 -7.62 14.01
C PHE A 562 21.96 -8.49 13.57
N VAL A 563 22.09 -9.67 14.17
CA VAL A 563 23.12 -10.67 13.77
C VAL A 563 22.83 -11.26 12.40
N LYS A 564 21.56 -11.61 12.10
CA LYS A 564 21.17 -12.17 10.77
C LYS A 564 21.38 -11.19 9.63
N ASN A 565 21.09 -9.91 9.82
CA ASN A 565 21.28 -8.88 8.78
C ASN A 565 22.75 -8.62 8.42
N LYS A 566 23.70 -9.21 9.18
CA LYS A 566 25.13 -9.17 8.89
C LYS A 566 25.58 -10.34 8.00
N LEU A 567 24.81 -11.44 7.99
CA LEU A 567 25.12 -12.68 7.24
C LEU A 567 24.47 -12.72 5.85
N SER A 568 23.64 -11.73 5.54
CA SER A 568 23.06 -11.46 4.22
C SER A 568 23.74 -10.24 3.57
#